data_1d0bb526156e37be5d2300219240396a
#
_entry.id   1d0bb526156e37be5d2300219240396a
#
_cell.length_a   1.000
_cell.length_b   1.000
_cell.length_c   1.000
_cell.angle_alpha   90.00
_cell.angle_beta   90.00
_cell.angle_gamma   90.00
#
_symmetry.space_group_name_H-M   'P 1'
#
loop_
_entity.id
_entity.type
_entity.pdbx_description
1 polymer ?
#
loop_
_entity_poly.entity_id
_entity_poly.type
_entity_poly.pdbx_seq_one_letter_code
_entity_poly.pdbx_strand_id
1 'polypeptide(L)'
;APLTTARPVPLDLPDYMDKPGEPHVVATPDRFHPTGSALTPPESSGLTSLQQHFAFFDLNKDGIITPWECVNGALLPPLNTLACIPVAAAVQLPLSWLTSDSWLPDPLLRVQVKNAHKVIHGSNSRAWDRSGRFTPARFEALLSKYDADRKGGLNAWEVAQMVRGQANLGDLLGTMASAGEWAMTWALLCDSSGVLRREDMRGMYDGTAF
;
A
#
# COMPACT_ATOMS: atom_id res chain seq x y z
N ALA A 1 -5.97 9.01 -5.78
CA ALA A 1 -6.81 10.17 -6.09
C ALA A 1 -7.50 9.96 -7.45
N PRO A 2 -8.80 10.22 -7.59
CA PRO A 2 -9.53 10.01 -8.83
C PRO A 2 -8.98 10.88 -9.96
N LEU A 3 -9.21 10.47 -11.20
CA LEU A 3 -8.96 11.31 -12.36
C LEU A 3 -9.88 12.53 -12.32
N THR A 4 -9.30 13.70 -12.48
CA THR A 4 -10.03 14.98 -12.48
C THR A 4 -9.53 15.86 -13.62
N THR A 5 -10.24 16.96 -13.91
CA THR A 5 -9.79 17.97 -14.90
C THR A 5 -8.42 18.56 -14.53
N ALA A 6 -8.10 18.65 -13.22
CA ALA A 6 -6.80 19.12 -12.73
C ALA A 6 -5.67 18.09 -12.91
N ARG A 7 -6.01 16.83 -13.24
CA ARG A 7 -5.05 15.74 -13.45
C ARG A 7 -5.51 14.91 -14.65
N PRO A 8 -5.40 15.49 -15.86
CA PRO A 8 -5.81 14.81 -17.08
C PRO A 8 -4.89 13.62 -17.36
N VAL A 9 -5.41 12.67 -18.11
CA VAL A 9 -4.61 11.59 -18.70
C VAL A 9 -3.67 12.19 -19.74
N PRO A 10 -2.36 11.90 -19.74
CA PRO A 10 -1.45 12.30 -20.80
C PRO A 10 -1.94 11.80 -22.18
N LEU A 11 -1.78 12.61 -23.21
CA LEU A 11 -2.27 12.29 -24.55
C LEU A 11 -1.49 11.16 -25.24
N ASP A 12 -0.27 10.91 -24.81
CA ASP A 12 0.65 9.88 -25.32
C ASP A 12 0.53 8.52 -24.61
N LEU A 13 -0.39 8.41 -23.65
CA LEU A 13 -0.62 7.14 -22.94
C LEU A 13 -0.90 5.93 -23.85
N PRO A 14 -1.64 6.07 -24.98
CA PRO A 14 -1.86 4.95 -25.90
C PRO A 14 -0.58 4.35 -26.49
N ASP A 15 0.52 5.09 -26.49
CA ASP A 15 1.78 4.66 -27.09
C ASP A 15 2.52 3.62 -26.23
N TYR A 16 2.16 3.51 -24.94
CA TYR A 16 2.86 2.64 -23.99
C TYR A 16 1.95 1.95 -22.96
N MET A 17 0.64 2.08 -23.10
CA MET A 17 -0.34 1.50 -22.19
C MET A 17 -1.54 0.95 -22.95
N ASP A 18 -1.91 -0.31 -22.68
CA ASP A 18 -3.05 -0.95 -23.34
C ASP A 18 -4.41 -0.34 -22.97
N LYS A 19 -4.53 0.23 -21.78
CA LYS A 19 -5.76 0.81 -21.26
C LYS A 19 -5.52 2.19 -20.63
N PRO A 20 -5.17 3.19 -21.44
CA PRO A 20 -4.70 4.48 -20.93
C PRO A 20 -5.77 5.31 -20.22
N GLY A 21 -7.04 5.07 -20.47
CA GLY A 21 -8.16 5.80 -19.85
C GLY A 21 -8.57 5.27 -18.48
N GLU A 22 -8.09 4.10 -18.06
CA GLU A 22 -8.46 3.54 -16.79
C GLU A 22 -7.69 4.19 -15.63
N PRO A 23 -8.34 4.45 -14.49
CA PRO A 23 -7.63 4.87 -13.28
C PRO A 23 -6.60 3.79 -12.92
N HIS A 24 -5.39 4.20 -12.58
CA HIS A 24 -4.33 3.28 -12.12
C HIS A 24 -4.64 2.70 -10.74
N VAL A 25 -5.75 2.00 -10.62
CA VAL A 25 -6.26 1.56 -9.34
C VAL A 25 -6.30 0.05 -9.30
N VAL A 26 -7.00 -0.57 -10.21
CA VAL A 26 -7.27 -2.00 -10.12
C VAL A 26 -6.93 -2.73 -11.40
N ALA A 27 -7.15 -2.09 -12.52
CA ALA A 27 -6.86 -2.67 -13.81
C ALA A 27 -5.49 -2.22 -14.37
N THR A 28 -4.52 -2.00 -13.50
CA THR A 28 -3.18 -1.57 -13.94
C THR A 28 -2.45 -2.73 -14.62
N PRO A 29 -2.26 -2.70 -15.95
CA PRO A 29 -1.55 -3.76 -16.66
C PRO A 29 -0.08 -3.81 -16.29
N ASP A 30 0.47 -5.01 -16.26
CA ASP A 30 1.90 -5.25 -16.21
C ASP A 30 2.27 -6.47 -17.06
N ARG A 31 3.54 -6.85 -17.06
CA ARG A 31 4.05 -7.98 -17.84
C ARG A 31 3.31 -9.29 -17.55
N PHE A 32 2.88 -9.52 -16.33
CA PHE A 32 2.25 -10.77 -15.88
C PHE A 32 0.71 -10.65 -15.85
N HIS A 33 0.21 -9.42 -15.82
CA HIS A 33 -1.21 -9.10 -15.79
C HIS A 33 -1.53 -8.12 -16.95
N PRO A 34 -1.47 -8.59 -18.20
CA PRO A 34 -1.64 -7.71 -19.37
C PRO A 34 -3.05 -7.10 -19.45
N THR A 35 -4.02 -7.71 -18.79
CA THR A 35 -5.40 -7.22 -18.67
C THR A 35 -5.68 -6.46 -17.36
N GLY A 36 -4.66 -6.27 -16.52
CA GLY A 36 -4.78 -5.67 -15.18
C GLY A 36 -5.17 -6.67 -14.10
N SER A 37 -5.40 -6.18 -12.88
CA SER A 37 -5.83 -7.00 -11.74
C SER A 37 -7.24 -7.53 -11.96
N ALA A 38 -7.45 -8.82 -11.64
CA ALA A 38 -8.68 -9.53 -11.96
C ALA A 38 -9.89 -9.19 -11.08
N LEU A 39 -9.65 -8.62 -9.89
CA LEU A 39 -10.69 -8.36 -8.90
C LEU A 39 -10.76 -6.88 -8.58
N THR A 40 -11.79 -6.22 -9.10
CA THR A 40 -12.14 -4.83 -8.72
C THR A 40 -13.47 -4.86 -8.01
N PRO A 41 -13.51 -4.56 -6.71
CA PRO A 41 -14.78 -4.25 -6.08
C PRO A 41 -15.41 -3.03 -6.77
N PRO A 42 -16.69 -3.06 -7.13
CA PRO A 42 -17.37 -1.92 -7.77
C PRO A 42 -17.28 -0.63 -6.97
N GLU A 43 -17.19 -0.76 -5.64
CA GLU A 43 -17.12 0.37 -4.71
C GLU A 43 -15.77 1.10 -4.73
N SER A 44 -14.72 0.49 -5.27
CA SER A 44 -13.38 1.10 -5.36
C SER A 44 -13.18 1.95 -6.62
N SER A 45 -14.19 2.04 -7.50
CA SER A 45 -14.10 2.86 -8.69
C SER A 45 -13.82 4.33 -8.34
N GLY A 46 -12.73 4.88 -8.88
CA GLY A 46 -12.29 6.25 -8.61
C GLY A 46 -11.32 6.42 -7.43
N LEU A 47 -11.06 5.38 -6.63
CA LEU A 47 -9.99 5.38 -5.64
C LEU A 47 -8.64 5.07 -6.28
N THR A 48 -7.55 5.58 -5.72
CA THR A 48 -6.20 5.10 -6.06
C THR A 48 -5.94 3.77 -5.35
N SER A 49 -4.95 3.00 -5.81
CA SER A 49 -4.60 1.73 -5.15
C SER A 49 -4.21 1.91 -3.68
N LEU A 50 -3.52 3.00 -3.32
CA LEU A 50 -3.24 3.31 -1.93
C LEU A 50 -4.51 3.66 -1.15
N GLN A 51 -5.45 4.39 -1.74
CA GLN A 51 -6.74 4.64 -1.11
C GLN A 51 -7.56 3.36 -0.92
N GLN A 52 -7.47 2.39 -1.84
CA GLN A 52 -8.09 1.08 -1.69
C GLN A 52 -7.46 0.29 -0.53
N HIS A 53 -6.13 0.30 -0.44
CA HIS A 53 -5.44 -0.31 0.69
C HIS A 53 -5.92 0.27 2.04
N PHE A 54 -6.12 1.58 2.11
CA PHE A 54 -6.69 2.24 3.29
C PHE A 54 -8.17 1.88 3.49
N ALA A 55 -8.96 1.84 2.41
CA ALA A 55 -10.38 1.55 2.46
C ALA A 55 -10.71 0.13 2.97
N PHE A 56 -9.75 -0.78 2.95
CA PHE A 56 -9.89 -2.08 3.61
C PHE A 56 -10.20 -1.95 5.11
N PHE A 57 -9.57 -0.96 5.77
CA PHE A 57 -9.77 -0.69 7.20
C PHE A 57 -11.00 0.17 7.49
N ASP A 58 -11.59 0.82 6.50
CA ASP A 58 -12.79 1.65 6.61
C ASP A 58 -14.04 0.76 6.53
N LEU A 59 -14.43 0.20 7.66
CA LEU A 59 -15.49 -0.83 7.73
C LEU A 59 -16.89 -0.29 7.45
N ASN A 60 -17.13 0.98 7.80
CA ASN A 60 -18.43 1.64 7.57
C ASN A 60 -18.50 2.41 6.23
N LYS A 61 -17.36 2.49 5.51
CA LYS A 61 -17.20 3.14 4.19
C LYS A 61 -17.52 4.63 4.20
N ASP A 62 -17.22 5.33 5.30
CA ASP A 62 -17.43 6.78 5.42
C ASP A 62 -16.19 7.61 4.97
N GLY A 63 -15.10 6.97 4.57
CA GLY A 63 -13.85 7.59 4.17
C GLY A 63 -12.94 7.96 5.35
N ILE A 64 -13.26 7.51 6.56
CA ILE A 64 -12.52 7.79 7.79
C ILE A 64 -12.25 6.48 8.53
N ILE A 65 -11.00 6.20 8.84
CA ILE A 65 -10.62 5.04 9.63
C ILE A 65 -10.47 5.49 11.08
N THR A 66 -11.33 5.00 11.95
CA THR A 66 -11.26 5.22 13.39
C THR A 66 -10.27 4.27 14.07
N PRO A 67 -9.77 4.54 15.29
CA PRO A 67 -8.94 3.60 16.03
C PRO A 67 -9.59 2.22 16.22
N TRP A 68 -10.92 2.20 16.38
CA TRP A 68 -11.67 0.96 16.50
C TRP A 68 -11.65 0.14 15.21
N GLU A 69 -11.83 0.76 14.06
CA GLU A 69 -11.77 0.11 12.76
C GLU A 69 -10.35 -0.37 12.45
N CYS A 70 -9.33 0.41 12.80
CA CYS A 70 -7.94 -0.02 12.68
C CYS A 70 -7.64 -1.28 13.48
N VAL A 71 -8.10 -1.36 14.74
CA VAL A 71 -7.94 -2.57 15.57
C VAL A 71 -8.69 -3.75 14.95
N ASN A 72 -9.94 -3.56 14.51
CA ASN A 72 -10.74 -4.64 13.92
C ASN A 72 -10.16 -5.11 12.57
N GLY A 73 -9.68 -4.21 11.73
CA GLY A 73 -9.00 -4.57 10.49
C GLY A 73 -7.67 -5.30 10.70
N ALA A 74 -6.99 -5.03 11.83
CA ALA A 74 -5.75 -5.71 12.20
C ALA A 74 -5.98 -7.08 12.88
N LEU A 75 -7.23 -7.45 13.22
CA LEU A 75 -7.58 -8.75 13.83
C LEU A 75 -7.49 -9.93 12.85
N LEU A 76 -6.54 -9.88 11.93
CA LEU A 76 -6.27 -10.99 11.04
C LEU A 76 -5.42 -12.05 11.75
N PRO A 77 -5.72 -13.34 11.60
CA PRO A 77 -4.85 -14.39 12.12
C PRO A 77 -3.41 -14.22 11.56
N PRO A 78 -2.34 -14.43 12.35
CA PRO A 78 -2.30 -15.07 13.66
C PRO A 78 -2.36 -14.14 14.88
N LEU A 79 -2.60 -12.85 14.72
CA LEU A 79 -2.57 -11.90 15.82
C LEU A 79 -3.79 -12.01 16.72
N ASN A 80 -3.59 -11.98 18.03
CA ASN A 80 -4.68 -11.87 18.99
C ASN A 80 -5.01 -10.40 19.28
N THR A 81 -6.20 -10.14 19.84
CA THR A 81 -6.70 -8.79 20.13
C THR A 81 -5.71 -7.94 20.96
N LEU A 82 -5.03 -8.53 21.93
CA LEU A 82 -4.07 -7.81 22.78
C LEU A 82 -2.85 -7.36 22.00
N ALA A 83 -2.36 -8.17 21.06
CA ALA A 83 -1.24 -7.81 20.20
C ALA A 83 -1.64 -6.75 19.13
N CYS A 84 -2.89 -6.78 18.67
CA CYS A 84 -3.36 -5.81 17.66
C CYS A 84 -3.44 -4.38 18.20
N ILE A 85 -3.75 -4.17 19.47
CA ILE A 85 -3.90 -2.83 20.07
C ILE A 85 -2.61 -1.99 19.93
N PRO A 86 -1.44 -2.42 20.40
CA PRO A 86 -0.22 -1.64 20.27
C PRO A 86 0.21 -1.47 18.79
N VAL A 87 -0.02 -2.47 17.94
CA VAL A 87 0.26 -2.36 16.50
C VAL A 87 -0.63 -1.32 15.86
N ALA A 88 -1.93 -1.40 16.08
CA ALA A 88 -2.89 -0.42 15.59
C ALA A 88 -2.57 1.00 16.08
N ALA A 89 -2.22 1.17 17.34
CA ALA A 89 -1.82 2.47 17.89
C ALA A 89 -0.55 3.02 17.23
N ALA A 90 0.46 2.18 17.02
CA ALA A 90 1.72 2.58 16.38
C ALA A 90 1.51 3.04 14.93
N VAL A 91 0.55 2.46 14.22
CA VAL A 91 0.17 2.83 12.85
C VAL A 91 -0.77 4.04 12.87
N GLN A 92 -1.80 4.02 13.71
CA GLN A 92 -2.85 5.03 13.74
C GLN A 92 -2.35 6.42 14.13
N LEU A 93 -1.46 6.52 15.12
CA LEU A 93 -0.94 7.79 15.61
C LEU A 93 -0.29 8.64 14.50
N PRO A 94 0.74 8.16 13.78
CA PRO A 94 1.36 8.94 12.71
C PRO A 94 0.41 9.17 11.53
N LEU A 95 -0.39 8.16 11.15
CA LEU A 95 -1.28 8.26 10.00
C LEU A 95 -2.40 9.27 10.22
N SER A 96 -2.97 9.34 11.42
CA SER A 96 -4.02 10.32 11.74
C SER A 96 -3.56 11.76 11.59
N TRP A 97 -2.30 12.03 11.97
CA TRP A 97 -1.72 13.35 11.77
C TRP A 97 -1.38 13.65 10.31
N LEU A 98 -0.67 12.73 9.66
CA LEU A 98 -0.24 12.90 8.27
C LEU A 98 -1.42 13.04 7.30
N THR A 99 -2.52 12.33 7.54
CA THR A 99 -3.71 12.38 6.69
C THR A 99 -4.70 13.48 7.09
N SER A 100 -4.45 14.22 8.19
CA SER A 100 -5.31 15.31 8.64
C SER A 100 -5.40 16.41 7.59
N ASP A 101 -6.54 17.10 7.56
CA ASP A 101 -6.74 18.37 6.84
C ASP A 101 -6.23 19.58 7.65
N SER A 102 -5.83 19.36 8.91
CA SER A 102 -5.34 20.37 9.84
C SER A 102 -3.85 20.18 10.12
N TRP A 103 -3.18 21.27 10.53
CA TRP A 103 -1.81 21.22 11.06
C TRP A 103 -1.74 20.59 12.46
N LEU A 104 -2.85 20.58 13.18
CA LEU A 104 -2.94 19.96 14.49
C LEU A 104 -3.31 18.49 14.32
N PRO A 105 -2.74 17.59 15.15
CA PRO A 105 -3.18 16.20 15.22
C PRO A 105 -4.68 16.09 15.48
N ASP A 106 -5.34 15.14 14.86
CA ASP A 106 -6.74 14.85 15.14
C ASP A 106 -6.85 14.25 16.57
N PRO A 107 -7.57 14.89 17.51
CA PRO A 107 -7.68 14.37 18.87
C PRO A 107 -8.39 13.01 18.97
N LEU A 108 -9.15 12.64 17.93
CA LEU A 108 -9.81 11.34 17.83
C LEU A 108 -8.99 10.32 17.04
N LEU A 109 -7.77 10.68 16.65
CA LEU A 109 -6.83 9.83 15.92
C LEU A 109 -7.43 9.22 14.63
N ARG A 110 -8.30 9.97 13.93
CA ARG A 110 -8.95 9.50 12.70
C ARG A 110 -8.01 9.63 11.49
N VAL A 111 -7.97 8.61 10.66
CA VAL A 111 -7.21 8.59 9.41
C VAL A 111 -8.14 8.88 8.24
N GLN A 112 -7.78 9.84 7.38
CA GLN A 112 -8.59 10.27 6.24
C GLN A 112 -8.17 9.50 4.98
N VAL A 113 -9.02 8.61 4.45
CA VAL A 113 -8.74 7.81 3.24
C VAL A 113 -8.44 8.72 2.03
N LYS A 114 -9.17 9.82 1.85
CA LYS A 114 -8.94 10.78 0.76
C LYS A 114 -7.51 11.34 0.73
N ASN A 115 -6.85 11.39 1.88
CA ASN A 115 -5.52 11.94 2.07
C ASN A 115 -4.42 10.89 2.16
N ALA A 116 -4.71 9.63 1.89
CA ALA A 116 -3.74 8.52 1.97
C ALA A 116 -2.41 8.81 1.24
N HIS A 117 -2.45 9.56 0.13
CA HIS A 117 -1.25 9.94 -0.61
C HIS A 117 -0.23 10.77 0.20
N LYS A 118 -0.67 11.45 1.29
CA LYS A 118 0.22 12.27 2.14
C LYS A 118 1.18 11.43 2.99
N VAL A 119 0.90 10.14 3.19
CA VAL A 119 1.76 9.24 3.99
C VAL A 119 2.96 8.71 3.20
N ILE A 120 3.04 8.99 1.89
CA ILE A 120 4.15 8.54 1.05
C ILE A 120 5.42 9.30 1.45
N HIS A 121 6.34 8.59 2.09
CA HIS A 121 7.60 9.10 2.64
C HIS A 121 8.81 8.75 1.79
N GLY A 122 10.00 9.23 2.16
CA GLY A 122 11.23 9.07 1.36
C GLY A 122 11.81 7.65 1.32
N SER A 123 11.49 6.83 2.33
CA SER A 123 11.99 5.45 2.49
C SER A 123 11.00 4.38 2.04
N ASN A 124 10.03 4.73 1.21
CA ASN A 124 9.03 3.79 0.68
C ASN A 124 9.57 2.96 -0.51
N SER A 125 8.84 1.93 -0.90
CA SER A 125 9.16 1.04 -2.03
C SER A 125 9.10 1.72 -3.41
N ARG A 126 8.47 2.90 -3.48
CA ARG A 126 8.16 3.64 -4.71
C ARG A 126 7.23 2.89 -5.67
N ALA A 127 6.64 1.77 -5.26
CA ALA A 127 5.64 1.07 -6.05
C ALA A 127 4.31 1.85 -6.10
N TRP A 128 4.08 2.78 -5.17
CA TRP A 128 3.11 3.84 -5.32
C TRP A 128 3.79 5.15 -5.75
N ASP A 129 3.17 5.87 -6.65
CA ASP A 129 3.57 7.24 -6.97
C ASP A 129 3.09 8.22 -5.87
N ARG A 130 3.47 9.50 -5.99
CA ARG A 130 3.07 10.54 -5.02
C ARG A 130 1.56 10.78 -4.91
N SER A 131 0.78 10.28 -5.86
CA SER A 131 -0.68 10.35 -5.84
C SER A 131 -1.32 9.07 -5.26
N GLY A 132 -0.51 8.10 -4.85
CA GLY A 132 -0.98 6.82 -4.34
C GLY A 132 -1.41 5.83 -5.43
N ARG A 133 -0.93 6.00 -6.66
CA ARG A 133 -1.22 5.11 -7.78
C ARG A 133 -0.15 4.03 -7.88
N PHE A 134 -0.55 2.81 -8.14
CA PHE A 134 0.37 1.71 -8.34
C PHE A 134 1.22 1.90 -9.61
N THR A 135 2.51 1.61 -9.50
CA THR A 135 3.49 1.72 -10.58
C THR A 135 4.11 0.36 -10.84
N PRO A 136 3.56 -0.46 -11.76
CA PRO A 136 3.99 -1.84 -12.00
C PRO A 136 5.48 -1.97 -12.31
N ALA A 137 6.01 -1.08 -13.14
CA ALA A 137 7.43 -1.11 -13.51
C ALA A 137 8.38 -0.98 -12.30
N ARG A 138 8.00 -0.20 -11.30
CA ARG A 138 8.79 -0.04 -10.06
C ARG A 138 8.66 -1.24 -9.15
N PHE A 139 7.47 -1.83 -9.08
CA PHE A 139 7.23 -3.08 -8.39
C PHE A 139 8.08 -4.23 -8.97
N GLU A 140 8.09 -4.38 -10.31
CA GLU A 140 8.93 -5.35 -10.98
C GLU A 140 10.43 -5.11 -10.74
N ALA A 141 10.86 -3.86 -10.81
CA ALA A 141 12.26 -3.51 -10.54
C ALA A 141 12.67 -3.83 -9.10
N LEU A 142 11.77 -3.64 -8.14
CA LEU A 142 11.99 -3.99 -6.74
C LEU A 142 12.17 -5.51 -6.57
N LEU A 143 11.26 -6.31 -7.11
CA LEU A 143 11.38 -7.77 -7.06
C LEU A 143 12.63 -8.27 -7.78
N SER A 144 12.91 -7.79 -8.99
CA SER A 144 14.11 -8.15 -9.74
C SER A 144 15.41 -7.88 -8.98
N LYS A 145 15.39 -6.87 -8.11
CA LYS A 145 16.56 -6.50 -7.31
C LYS A 145 16.76 -7.40 -6.10
N TYR A 146 15.68 -7.80 -5.41
CA TYR A 146 15.77 -8.46 -4.11
C TYR A 146 15.43 -9.96 -4.14
N ASP A 147 14.68 -10.45 -5.12
CA ASP A 147 14.48 -11.89 -5.41
C ASP A 147 15.65 -12.42 -6.25
N ALA A 148 16.82 -12.53 -5.62
CA ALA A 148 18.07 -12.84 -6.33
C ALA A 148 18.10 -14.25 -6.92
N ASP A 149 17.49 -15.21 -6.26
CA ASP A 149 17.38 -16.62 -6.69
C ASP A 149 16.14 -16.91 -7.55
N ARG A 150 15.31 -15.87 -7.80
CA ARG A 150 14.12 -15.95 -8.65
C ARG A 150 13.08 -16.98 -8.20
N LYS A 151 12.89 -17.11 -6.89
CA LYS A 151 11.88 -18.01 -6.31
C LYS A 151 10.45 -17.47 -6.43
N GLY A 152 10.28 -16.27 -6.98
CA GLY A 152 8.98 -15.65 -7.18
C GLY A 152 8.42 -14.97 -5.94
N GLY A 153 9.29 -14.43 -5.08
CA GLY A 153 8.92 -13.73 -3.87
C GLY A 153 10.12 -13.41 -2.98
N LEU A 154 9.88 -12.86 -1.80
CA LEU A 154 10.92 -12.44 -0.87
C LEU A 154 10.82 -13.22 0.45
N ASN A 155 11.91 -13.80 0.92
CA ASN A 155 12.00 -14.31 2.28
C ASN A 155 12.26 -13.16 3.27
N ALA A 156 12.22 -13.45 4.58
CA ALA A 156 12.40 -12.43 5.63
C ALA A 156 13.72 -11.66 5.50
N TRP A 157 14.80 -12.33 5.11
CA TRP A 157 16.11 -11.67 4.94
C TRP A 157 16.10 -10.72 3.74
N GLU A 158 15.51 -11.10 2.63
CA GLU A 158 15.39 -10.26 1.43
C GLU A 158 14.45 -9.08 1.66
N VAL A 159 13.37 -9.26 2.44
CA VAL A 159 12.54 -8.15 2.91
C VAL A 159 13.37 -7.17 3.75
N ALA A 160 14.18 -7.66 4.70
CA ALA A 160 15.07 -6.79 5.48
C ALA A 160 16.10 -6.06 4.60
N GLN A 161 16.68 -6.73 3.61
CA GLN A 161 17.58 -6.11 2.64
C GLN A 161 16.87 -5.05 1.78
N MET A 162 15.63 -5.31 1.40
CA MET A 162 14.79 -4.38 0.66
C MET A 162 14.54 -3.11 1.48
N VAL A 163 14.09 -3.24 2.72
CA VAL A 163 13.88 -2.10 3.63
C VAL A 163 15.16 -1.30 3.81
N ARG A 164 16.28 -1.98 4.11
CA ARG A 164 17.58 -1.33 4.25
C ARG A 164 18.03 -0.60 2.98
N GLY A 165 17.81 -1.22 1.82
CA GLY A 165 18.24 -0.65 0.53
C GLY A 165 17.38 0.54 0.07
N GLN A 166 16.25 0.78 0.70
CA GLN A 166 15.37 1.92 0.45
C GLN A 166 15.46 2.98 1.56
N ALA A 167 16.13 2.68 2.65
CA ALA A 167 16.29 3.60 3.77
C ALA A 167 16.93 4.91 3.32
N ASN A 168 16.33 6.02 3.72
CA ASN A 168 16.82 7.36 3.48
C ASN A 168 17.25 7.99 4.80
N LEU A 169 18.50 8.41 4.89
CA LEU A 169 19.05 9.02 6.12
C LEU A 169 18.29 10.27 6.56
N GLY A 170 17.66 10.99 5.62
CA GLY A 170 16.82 12.15 5.91
C GLY A 170 15.39 11.79 6.35
N ASP A 171 15.04 10.50 6.39
CA ASP A 171 13.70 10.00 6.67
C ASP A 171 13.73 8.80 7.64
N LEU A 172 14.24 9.05 8.85
CA LEU A 172 14.37 8.00 9.87
C LEU A 172 13.00 7.43 10.28
N LEU A 173 12.00 8.29 10.48
CA LEU A 173 10.65 7.85 10.87
C LEU A 173 10.00 7.02 9.76
N GLY A 174 10.11 7.43 8.49
CA GLY A 174 9.62 6.65 7.37
C GLY A 174 10.37 5.32 7.20
N THR A 175 11.68 5.28 7.51
CA THR A 175 12.43 4.01 7.51
C THR A 175 11.91 3.05 8.59
N MET A 176 11.61 3.54 9.79
CA MET A 176 11.04 2.73 10.87
C MET A 176 9.63 2.26 10.53
N ALA A 177 8.80 3.15 9.97
CA ALA A 177 7.46 2.79 9.51
C ALA A 177 7.51 1.69 8.45
N SER A 178 8.33 1.88 7.41
CA SER A 178 8.54 0.88 6.36
C SER A 178 9.02 -0.46 6.91
N ALA A 179 9.94 -0.46 7.88
CA ALA A 179 10.40 -1.69 8.51
C ALA A 179 9.27 -2.43 9.24
N GLY A 180 8.43 -1.72 9.98
CA GLY A 180 7.28 -2.28 10.68
C GLY A 180 6.21 -2.82 9.74
N GLU A 181 5.86 -2.03 8.72
CA GLU A 181 4.87 -2.41 7.70
C GLU A 181 5.30 -3.67 6.94
N TRP A 182 6.54 -3.74 6.48
CA TRP A 182 7.04 -4.90 5.75
C TRP A 182 7.24 -6.13 6.63
N ALA A 183 7.66 -5.96 7.89
CA ALA A 183 7.73 -7.07 8.85
C ALA A 183 6.33 -7.66 9.11
N MET A 184 5.33 -6.81 9.27
CA MET A 184 3.94 -7.23 9.46
C MET A 184 3.39 -7.88 8.18
N THR A 185 3.60 -7.29 7.02
CA THR A 185 3.17 -7.84 5.74
C THR A 185 3.76 -9.23 5.52
N TRP A 186 5.07 -9.40 5.77
CA TRP A 186 5.71 -10.71 5.67
C TRP A 186 5.12 -11.72 6.65
N ALA A 187 4.92 -11.33 7.90
CA ALA A 187 4.37 -12.22 8.94
C ALA A 187 2.94 -12.67 8.65
N LEU A 188 2.14 -11.82 8.00
CA LEU A 188 0.73 -12.13 7.70
C LEU A 188 0.57 -12.90 6.39
N LEU A 189 1.40 -12.63 5.39
CA LEU A 189 1.18 -13.11 4.01
C LEU A 189 2.25 -14.09 3.53
N CYS A 190 3.30 -14.40 4.31
CA CYS A 190 4.28 -15.40 3.87
C CYS A 190 3.64 -16.79 3.82
N ASP A 191 4.05 -17.57 2.83
CA ASP A 191 3.63 -18.97 2.72
C ASP A 191 4.33 -19.89 3.75
N SER A 192 3.98 -21.17 3.73
CA SER A 192 4.54 -22.17 4.63
C SER A 192 6.06 -22.36 4.48
N SER A 193 6.65 -21.89 3.39
CA SER A 193 8.11 -21.88 3.16
C SER A 193 8.79 -20.58 3.66
N GLY A 194 8.03 -19.65 4.24
CA GLY A 194 8.52 -18.35 4.70
C GLY A 194 8.82 -17.36 3.57
N VAL A 195 8.15 -17.50 2.43
CA VAL A 195 8.28 -16.62 1.29
C VAL A 195 7.02 -15.79 1.10
N LEU A 196 7.17 -14.49 1.10
CA LEU A 196 6.13 -13.55 0.70
C LEU A 196 6.08 -13.53 -0.83
N ARG A 197 5.04 -14.15 -1.39
CA ARG A 197 4.92 -14.34 -2.83
C ARG A 197 4.67 -13.03 -3.57
N ARG A 198 5.12 -13.01 -4.82
CA ARG A 198 4.96 -11.87 -5.71
C ARG A 198 3.51 -11.41 -5.82
N GLU A 199 2.58 -12.37 -5.97
CA GLU A 199 1.16 -12.05 -6.13
C GLU A 199 0.54 -11.47 -4.86
N ASP A 200 0.94 -11.97 -3.68
CA ASP A 200 0.50 -11.42 -2.39
C ASP A 200 1.04 -10.00 -2.18
N MET A 201 2.31 -9.76 -2.53
CA MET A 201 2.90 -8.42 -2.53
C MET A 201 2.17 -7.48 -3.50
N ARG A 202 1.84 -7.98 -4.70
CA ARG A 202 1.08 -7.20 -5.67
C ARG A 202 -0.30 -6.87 -5.12
N GLY A 203 -0.99 -7.88 -4.59
CA GLY A 203 -2.32 -7.72 -3.99
C GLY A 203 -2.35 -6.66 -2.89
N MET A 204 -1.28 -6.61 -2.06
CA MET A 204 -1.13 -5.55 -1.06
C MET A 204 -1.06 -4.15 -1.70
N TYR A 205 -0.34 -4.01 -2.82
CA TYR A 205 -0.19 -2.71 -3.48
C TYR A 205 -1.43 -2.28 -4.26
N ASP A 206 -2.16 -3.20 -4.84
CA ASP A 206 -3.37 -2.91 -5.63
C ASP A 206 -4.68 -3.07 -4.82
N GLY A 207 -4.58 -3.45 -3.55
CA GLY A 207 -5.71 -3.56 -2.64
C GLY A 207 -6.51 -4.86 -2.76
N THR A 208 -5.98 -5.88 -3.44
CA THR A 208 -6.67 -7.18 -3.64
C THR A 208 -6.27 -8.27 -2.66
N ALA A 209 -5.25 -8.04 -1.81
CA ALA A 209 -4.79 -9.02 -0.83
C ALA A 209 -5.67 -9.11 0.44
N PHE A 210 -6.59 -8.18 0.61
CA PHE A 210 -7.41 -8.04 1.80
C PHE A 210 -8.89 -8.11 1.50
#